data_550753f4f4d8aade2e44c80e66bbe4c7
#
_entry.id   550753f4f4d8aade2e44c80e66bbe4c7
#
_cell.length_a   1.000
_cell.length_b   1.000
_cell.length_c   1.000
_cell.angle_alpha   90.00
_cell.angle_beta   90.00
_cell.angle_gamma   90.00
#
_symmetry.space_group_name_H-M   'P 1'
#
loop_
_entity.id
_entity.type
_entity.pdbx_description
1 polymer ?
#
loop_
_entity_poly.entity_id
_entity_poly.type
_entity_poly.pdbx_seq_one_letter_code
_entity_poly.pdbx_strand_id
1 'polypeptide(L)'
;MNGPGDARTNEAAGAVYTLDAYQRLFADAATESAVGEASPNYLYSSTAPPRIHEHIPNARLIAILRNPVTRAYSHFLHLVRSGREPLRDFEAALDAEPERIANGWEWSWHYRRMGFYGAQIARYLNHVDPEQLTVYLFEDFKADPVGLAQDIFRVLGVDDAFVPDTSMRYEKSGVPKSDRFQQFLLDPDHWVRRLSRYVIPESVRERLLVRMKNVNLEKPPLEPAVRDRLIAAYRDDILRLQDLVDRDLSAWLTSSTEPTAA
;
A
#
# COMPACT_ATOMS: atom_id res chain seq x y z
N MET A 1 -15.47 -19.74 13.12
CA MET A 1 -14.07 -19.60 13.62
C MET A 1 -13.60 -18.21 13.21
N ASN A 2 -13.23 -17.40 14.18
CA ASN A 2 -12.68 -16.08 13.87
C ASN A 2 -11.25 -16.30 13.35
N GLY A 3 -11.04 -16.12 12.04
CA GLY A 3 -9.71 -16.19 11.45
C GLY A 3 -8.86 -14.98 11.86
N PRO A 4 -7.53 -14.99 11.64
CA PRO A 4 -6.63 -13.88 11.96
C PRO A 4 -6.95 -12.57 11.19
N GLY A 5 -7.95 -12.59 10.32
CA GLY A 5 -8.45 -11.46 9.55
C GLY A 5 -9.86 -10.99 9.91
N ASP A 6 -10.40 -11.38 11.06
CA ASP A 6 -11.71 -10.90 11.51
C ASP A 6 -11.68 -9.37 11.66
N ALA A 7 -12.65 -8.67 11.05
CA ALA A 7 -12.79 -7.22 11.10
C ALA A 7 -12.81 -6.66 12.54
N ARG A 8 -13.24 -7.47 13.52
CA ARG A 8 -13.23 -7.11 14.94
C ARG A 8 -11.84 -6.99 15.56
N THR A 9 -10.80 -7.58 14.95
CA THR A 9 -9.42 -7.40 15.40
C THR A 9 -8.87 -6.02 15.07
N ASN A 10 -9.52 -5.26 14.17
CA ASN A 10 -9.13 -3.91 13.80
C ASN A 10 -9.61 -2.83 14.78
N GLU A 11 -10.63 -3.10 15.57
CA GLU A 11 -11.09 -2.16 16.62
C GLU A 11 -10.00 -1.87 17.66
N ALA A 12 -9.09 -2.81 17.88
CA ALA A 12 -7.97 -2.66 18.79
C ALA A 12 -6.79 -1.85 18.22
N ALA A 13 -6.79 -1.54 16.92
CA ALA A 13 -5.64 -0.92 16.24
C ALA A 13 -5.71 0.62 16.14
N GLY A 14 -6.61 1.29 16.87
CA GLY A 14 -6.74 2.75 16.82
C GLY A 14 -7.40 3.29 15.56
N ALA A 15 -8.17 2.46 14.85
CA ALA A 15 -8.92 2.89 13.69
C ALA A 15 -10.04 3.87 14.08
N VAL A 16 -10.24 4.89 13.25
CA VAL A 16 -11.26 5.93 13.46
C VAL A 16 -12.53 5.54 12.72
N TYR A 17 -13.64 5.41 13.45
CA TYR A 17 -14.93 4.92 12.93
C TYR A 17 -16.03 5.97 12.89
N THR A 18 -15.84 7.14 13.49
CA THR A 18 -16.85 8.21 13.51
C THR A 18 -16.34 9.46 12.84
N LEU A 19 -17.24 10.20 12.19
CA LEU A 19 -16.90 11.47 11.54
C LEU A 19 -16.28 12.46 12.53
N ASP A 20 -16.81 12.56 13.71
CA ASP A 20 -16.32 13.39 14.81
C ASP A 20 -14.87 13.07 15.20
N ALA A 21 -14.54 11.78 15.33
CA ALA A 21 -13.17 11.34 15.63
C ALA A 21 -12.24 11.58 14.44
N TYR A 22 -12.72 11.42 13.21
CA TYR A 22 -11.97 11.73 12.00
C TYR A 22 -11.66 13.23 11.89
N GLN A 23 -12.64 14.11 12.12
CA GLN A 23 -12.43 15.55 12.11
C GLN A 23 -11.41 16.01 13.16
N ARG A 24 -11.39 15.36 14.33
CA ARG A 24 -10.40 15.66 15.38
C ARG A 24 -8.95 15.39 14.99
N LEU A 25 -8.70 14.52 14.00
CA LEU A 25 -7.33 14.31 13.47
C LEU A 25 -6.75 15.57 12.83
N PHE A 26 -7.60 16.47 12.39
CA PHE A 26 -7.22 17.72 11.71
C PHE A 26 -7.44 18.97 12.57
N ALA A 27 -7.72 18.81 13.87
CA ALA A 27 -8.08 19.93 14.76
C ALA A 27 -6.93 20.95 14.91
N ASP A 28 -5.69 20.51 14.75
CA ASP A 28 -4.50 21.38 14.86
C ASP A 28 -4.16 22.09 13.54
N ALA A 29 -4.82 21.73 12.44
CA ALA A 29 -4.64 22.39 11.14
C ALA A 29 -5.40 23.72 11.13
N ALA A 30 -4.68 24.84 11.14
CA ALA A 30 -5.26 26.17 11.25
C ALA A 30 -4.86 27.14 10.12
N THR A 31 -3.63 27.02 9.61
CA THR A 31 -3.05 27.95 8.63
C THR A 31 -2.52 27.25 7.38
N GLU A 32 -2.61 25.94 7.34
CA GLU A 32 -2.13 25.13 6.24
C GLU A 32 -2.99 25.36 4.99
N SER A 33 -2.34 25.54 3.84
CA SER A 33 -3.01 25.75 2.55
C SER A 33 -3.58 24.46 1.99
N ALA A 34 -3.08 23.29 2.42
CA ALA A 34 -3.61 21.98 2.10
C ALA A 34 -3.53 21.06 3.31
N VAL A 35 -4.60 20.34 3.56
CA VAL A 35 -4.71 19.35 4.64
C VAL A 35 -5.18 18.05 4.01
N GLY A 36 -4.51 16.95 4.33
CA GLY A 36 -4.83 15.66 3.72
C GLY A 36 -4.46 14.47 4.57
N GLU A 37 -4.87 13.31 4.14
CA GLU A 37 -4.51 12.02 4.74
C GLU A 37 -4.27 10.96 3.66
N ALA A 38 -3.65 9.85 4.03
CA ALA A 38 -3.37 8.76 3.12
C ALA A 38 -3.90 7.43 3.67
N SER A 39 -4.96 6.93 3.03
CA SER A 39 -5.58 5.64 3.35
C SER A 39 -5.61 4.73 2.11
N PRO A 40 -4.63 3.83 1.95
CA PRO A 40 -4.51 3.01 0.74
C PRO A 40 -5.73 2.12 0.45
N ASN A 41 -6.51 1.77 1.46
CA ASN A 41 -7.71 0.94 1.33
C ASN A 41 -8.94 1.71 0.83
N TYR A 42 -8.92 3.05 0.79
CA TYR A 42 -10.05 3.83 0.27
C TYR A 42 -10.33 3.51 -1.18
N LEU A 43 -9.30 3.35 -2.01
CA LEU A 43 -9.50 2.97 -3.41
C LEU A 43 -10.29 1.66 -3.56
N TYR A 44 -10.01 0.68 -2.72
CA TYR A 44 -10.71 -0.60 -2.72
C TYR A 44 -12.12 -0.53 -2.13
N SER A 45 -12.38 0.37 -1.21
CA SER A 45 -13.67 0.53 -0.52
C SER A 45 -14.78 0.93 -1.48
N SER A 46 -15.93 0.27 -1.39
CA SER A 46 -17.15 0.66 -2.13
C SER A 46 -17.90 1.82 -1.47
N THR A 47 -17.63 2.09 -0.20
CA THR A 47 -18.31 3.12 0.58
C THR A 47 -17.50 4.42 0.68
N ALA A 48 -16.20 4.40 0.38
CA ALA A 48 -15.37 5.60 0.46
C ALA A 48 -15.77 6.67 -0.57
N PRO A 49 -15.96 6.37 -1.88
CA PRO A 49 -16.29 7.41 -2.86
C PRO A 49 -17.53 8.22 -2.52
N PRO A 50 -18.71 7.63 -2.24
CA PRO A 50 -19.89 8.41 -1.90
C PRO A 50 -19.73 9.20 -0.60
N ARG A 51 -18.99 8.68 0.40
CA ARG A 51 -18.76 9.40 1.66
C ARG A 51 -17.80 10.59 1.47
N ILE A 52 -16.76 10.42 0.67
CA ILE A 52 -15.85 11.52 0.33
C ILE A 52 -16.64 12.63 -0.38
N HIS A 53 -17.44 12.28 -1.38
CA HIS A 53 -18.29 13.24 -2.08
C HIS A 53 -19.29 13.94 -1.15
N GLU A 54 -19.90 13.22 -0.22
CA GLU A 54 -20.86 13.78 0.74
C GLU A 54 -20.20 14.77 1.72
N HIS A 55 -19.04 14.42 2.27
CA HIS A 55 -18.42 15.20 3.35
C HIS A 55 -17.38 16.20 2.88
N ILE A 56 -16.73 15.93 1.74
CA ILE A 56 -15.67 16.77 1.18
C ILE A 56 -15.84 16.83 -0.35
N PRO A 57 -16.90 17.48 -0.86
CA PRO A 57 -17.25 17.44 -2.29
C PRO A 57 -16.16 17.99 -3.22
N ASN A 58 -15.26 18.84 -2.71
CA ASN A 58 -14.16 19.43 -3.47
C ASN A 58 -12.81 18.76 -3.16
N ALA A 59 -12.80 17.56 -2.58
CA ALA A 59 -11.56 16.84 -2.27
C ALA A 59 -10.74 16.60 -3.54
N ARG A 60 -9.44 16.85 -3.47
CA ARG A 60 -8.49 16.41 -4.49
C ARG A 60 -8.01 15.01 -4.14
N LEU A 61 -8.24 14.07 -5.02
CA LEU A 61 -7.94 12.66 -4.82
C LEU A 61 -6.70 12.28 -5.62
N ILE A 62 -5.76 11.62 -4.96
CA ILE A 62 -4.52 11.18 -5.58
C ILE A 62 -4.41 9.68 -5.37
N ALA A 63 -4.22 8.94 -6.45
CA ALA A 63 -3.96 7.51 -6.42
C ALA A 63 -2.60 7.20 -7.05
N ILE A 64 -1.76 6.44 -6.37
CA ILE A 64 -0.50 5.92 -6.93
C ILE A 64 -0.68 4.42 -7.13
N LEU A 65 -0.81 4.00 -8.38
CA LEU A 65 -1.06 2.61 -8.75
C LEU A 65 0.25 1.91 -9.10
N ARG A 66 0.33 0.65 -8.75
CA ARG A 66 1.45 -0.23 -9.08
C ARG A 66 0.93 -1.39 -9.91
N ASN A 67 1.77 -1.95 -10.78
CA ASN A 67 1.43 -3.21 -11.47
C ASN A 67 0.74 -4.18 -10.51
N PRO A 68 -0.52 -4.60 -10.77
CA PRO A 68 -1.36 -5.31 -9.80
C PRO A 68 -0.79 -6.69 -9.41
N VAL A 69 -0.05 -7.33 -10.30
CA VAL A 69 0.63 -8.62 -10.04
C VAL A 69 1.74 -8.42 -9.00
N THR A 70 2.61 -7.44 -9.25
CA THR A 70 3.73 -7.18 -8.33
C THR A 70 3.27 -6.58 -7.01
N ARG A 71 2.15 -5.83 -7.01
CA ARG A 71 1.51 -5.35 -5.77
C ARG A 71 0.98 -6.51 -4.94
N ALA A 72 0.21 -7.43 -5.55
CA ALA A 72 -0.38 -8.57 -4.85
C ALA A 72 0.71 -9.42 -4.19
N TYR A 73 1.77 -9.74 -4.94
CA TYR A 73 2.89 -10.51 -4.40
C TYR A 73 3.65 -9.76 -3.30
N SER A 74 3.92 -8.48 -3.50
CA SER A 74 4.59 -7.65 -2.48
C SER A 74 3.79 -7.58 -1.19
N HIS A 75 2.46 -7.48 -1.28
CA HIS A 75 1.56 -7.44 -0.14
C HIS A 75 1.51 -8.77 0.61
N PHE A 76 1.46 -9.89 -0.12
CA PHE A 76 1.59 -11.23 0.47
C PHE A 76 2.89 -11.35 1.27
N LEU A 77 4.04 -10.99 0.68
CA LEU A 77 5.32 -11.03 1.37
C LEU A 77 5.35 -10.14 2.62
N HIS A 78 4.66 -9.00 2.59
CA HIS A 78 4.52 -8.12 3.75
C HIS A 78 3.73 -8.80 4.88
N LEU A 79 2.61 -9.47 4.59
CA LEU A 79 1.82 -10.19 5.59
C LEU A 79 2.55 -11.42 6.14
N VAL A 80 3.29 -12.14 5.30
CA VAL A 80 4.19 -13.23 5.74
C VAL A 80 5.25 -12.69 6.70
N ARG A 81 5.92 -11.59 6.32
CA ARG A 81 6.95 -10.93 7.14
C ARG A 81 6.42 -10.47 8.51
N SER A 82 5.20 -9.96 8.54
CA SER A 82 4.56 -9.49 9.77
C SER A 82 3.93 -10.62 10.61
N GLY A 83 4.01 -11.88 10.15
CA GLY A 83 3.42 -13.04 10.83
C GLY A 83 1.90 -13.11 10.75
N ARG A 84 1.27 -12.26 9.92
CA ARG A 84 -0.19 -12.20 9.74
C ARG A 84 -0.71 -13.23 8.72
N GLU A 85 0.12 -13.63 7.73
CA GLU A 85 -0.25 -14.64 6.74
C GLU A 85 0.23 -16.02 7.19
N PRO A 86 -0.69 -16.97 7.46
CA PRO A 86 -0.32 -18.32 7.87
C PRO A 86 0.20 -19.19 6.72
N LEU A 87 -0.21 -18.90 5.48
CA LEU A 87 0.26 -19.61 4.29
C LEU A 87 1.62 -19.06 3.86
N ARG A 88 2.53 -19.95 3.48
CA ARG A 88 3.88 -19.57 3.02
C ARG A 88 4.00 -19.62 1.50
N ASP A 89 3.00 -20.16 0.84
CA ASP A 89 2.89 -20.25 -0.61
C ASP A 89 1.89 -19.21 -1.13
N PHE A 90 2.30 -18.45 -2.15
CA PHE A 90 1.49 -17.36 -2.68
C PHE A 90 0.31 -17.88 -3.51
N GLU A 91 0.48 -18.96 -4.26
CA GLU A 91 -0.59 -19.54 -5.04
C GLU A 91 -1.68 -20.08 -4.13
N ALA A 92 -1.31 -20.82 -3.08
CA ALA A 92 -2.25 -21.26 -2.06
C ALA A 92 -2.97 -20.09 -1.37
N ALA A 93 -2.30 -18.97 -1.13
CA ALA A 93 -2.91 -17.78 -0.54
C ALA A 93 -3.91 -17.11 -1.50
N LEU A 94 -3.63 -17.10 -2.82
CA LEU A 94 -4.56 -16.64 -3.86
C LEU A 94 -5.78 -17.56 -3.99
N ASP A 95 -5.59 -18.87 -3.88
CA ASP A 95 -6.67 -19.84 -3.97
C ASP A 95 -7.58 -19.82 -2.74
N ALA A 96 -7.03 -19.47 -1.57
CA ALA A 96 -7.81 -19.27 -0.35
C ALA A 96 -8.59 -17.94 -0.32
N GLU A 97 -8.29 -16.99 -1.18
CA GLU A 97 -8.90 -15.65 -1.16
C GLU A 97 -10.44 -15.65 -1.26
N PRO A 98 -11.08 -16.42 -2.17
CA PRO A 98 -12.54 -16.45 -2.28
C PRO A 98 -13.22 -16.90 -0.99
N GLU A 99 -12.70 -17.94 -0.34
CA GLU A 99 -13.21 -18.45 0.92
C GLU A 99 -13.00 -17.42 2.06
N ARG A 100 -11.84 -16.78 2.10
CA ARG A 100 -11.54 -15.72 3.08
C ARG A 100 -12.51 -14.56 2.96
N ILE A 101 -12.81 -14.11 1.73
CA ILE A 101 -13.80 -13.07 1.45
C ILE A 101 -15.20 -13.51 1.93
N ALA A 102 -15.62 -14.73 1.60
CA ALA A 102 -16.92 -15.26 2.02
C ALA A 102 -17.04 -15.36 3.54
N ASN A 103 -15.94 -15.63 4.23
CA ASN A 103 -15.86 -15.70 5.70
C ASN A 103 -15.64 -14.32 6.37
N GLY A 104 -15.68 -13.21 5.61
CA GLY A 104 -15.57 -11.85 6.14
C GLY A 104 -14.17 -11.47 6.62
N TRP A 105 -13.12 -12.07 6.04
CA TRP A 105 -11.77 -11.63 6.34
C TRP A 105 -11.56 -10.20 5.86
N GLU A 106 -10.70 -9.47 6.58
CA GLU A 106 -10.33 -8.10 6.26
C GLU A 106 -9.65 -8.01 4.87
N TRP A 107 -9.78 -6.87 4.24
CA TRP A 107 -9.22 -6.55 2.90
C TRP A 107 -7.72 -6.87 2.75
N SER A 108 -6.94 -6.89 3.82
CA SER A 108 -5.51 -7.22 3.79
C SER A 108 -5.21 -8.58 3.15
N TRP A 109 -6.15 -9.53 3.17
CA TRP A 109 -6.01 -10.84 2.54
C TRP A 109 -6.68 -10.96 1.16
N HIS A 110 -7.16 -9.83 0.59
CA HIS A 110 -7.76 -9.78 -0.74
C HIS A 110 -6.70 -9.47 -1.81
N TYR A 111 -5.73 -10.39 -1.96
CA TYR A 111 -4.54 -10.17 -2.80
C TYR A 111 -4.87 -9.85 -4.25
N ARG A 112 -5.68 -10.69 -4.89
CA ARG A 112 -6.08 -10.50 -6.28
C ARG A 112 -7.14 -9.40 -6.40
N ARG A 113 -8.17 -9.44 -5.57
CA ARG A 113 -9.33 -8.55 -5.70
C ARG A 113 -9.00 -7.07 -5.62
N MET A 114 -8.02 -6.69 -4.80
CA MET A 114 -7.56 -5.31 -4.70
C MET A 114 -6.81 -4.80 -5.94
N GLY A 115 -6.45 -5.67 -6.88
CA GLY A 115 -5.72 -5.29 -8.09
C GLY A 115 -6.60 -4.89 -9.26
N PHE A 116 -7.93 -4.99 -9.17
CA PHE A 116 -8.88 -4.57 -10.22
C PHE A 116 -9.09 -3.05 -10.17
N TYR A 117 -8.08 -2.30 -10.57
CA TYR A 117 -8.06 -0.84 -10.46
C TYR A 117 -9.00 -0.14 -11.42
N GLY A 118 -9.21 -0.68 -12.63
CA GLY A 118 -10.14 -0.12 -13.61
C GLY A 118 -11.56 -0.04 -13.05
N ALA A 119 -12.01 -1.11 -12.38
CA ALA A 119 -13.30 -1.11 -11.69
C ALA A 119 -13.34 -0.15 -10.49
N GLN A 120 -12.22 0.00 -9.77
CA GLN A 120 -12.13 0.88 -8.61
C GLN A 120 -12.12 2.36 -9.03
N ILE A 121 -11.30 2.74 -10.00
CA ILE A 121 -11.25 4.11 -10.56
C ILE A 121 -12.59 4.50 -11.17
N ALA A 122 -13.21 3.61 -11.97
CA ALA A 122 -14.54 3.89 -12.53
C ALA A 122 -15.59 4.15 -11.45
N ARG A 123 -15.52 3.45 -10.31
CA ARG A 123 -16.41 3.70 -9.17
C ARG A 123 -16.21 5.10 -8.57
N TYR A 124 -14.98 5.59 -8.48
CA TYR A 124 -14.72 6.96 -8.05
C TYR A 124 -15.28 7.98 -9.02
N LEU A 125 -15.05 7.80 -10.34
CA LEU A 125 -15.56 8.69 -11.38
C LEU A 125 -17.10 8.75 -11.47
N ASN A 126 -17.82 7.84 -10.83
CA ASN A 126 -19.28 7.94 -10.67
C ASN A 126 -19.70 8.92 -9.54
N HIS A 127 -18.77 9.38 -8.72
CA HIS A 127 -19.07 10.21 -7.55
C HIS A 127 -18.30 11.54 -7.53
N VAL A 128 -17.18 11.63 -8.25
CA VAL A 128 -16.34 12.83 -8.29
C VAL A 128 -16.06 13.22 -9.73
N ASP A 129 -15.82 14.50 -9.97
CA ASP A 129 -15.42 14.97 -11.28
C ASP A 129 -14.03 14.42 -11.66
N PRO A 130 -13.80 14.10 -12.95
CA PRO A 130 -12.51 13.56 -13.39
C PRO A 130 -11.30 14.45 -13.00
N GLU A 131 -11.47 15.77 -12.97
CA GLU A 131 -10.43 16.71 -12.58
C GLU A 131 -10.04 16.64 -11.10
N GLN A 132 -10.88 16.04 -10.26
CA GLN A 132 -10.60 15.84 -8.85
C GLN A 132 -9.73 14.61 -8.58
N LEU A 133 -9.61 13.66 -9.54
CA LEU A 133 -8.90 12.41 -9.36
C LEU A 133 -7.64 12.36 -10.25
N THR A 134 -6.48 12.46 -9.63
CA THR A 134 -5.20 12.32 -10.31
C THR A 134 -4.62 10.92 -10.05
N VAL A 135 -4.24 10.23 -11.12
CA VAL A 135 -3.68 8.88 -11.04
C VAL A 135 -2.23 8.89 -11.50
N TYR A 136 -1.33 8.48 -10.63
CA TYR A 136 0.09 8.26 -10.90
C TYR A 136 0.42 6.77 -10.91
N LEU A 137 1.54 6.42 -11.55
CA LEU A 137 2.07 5.07 -11.53
C LEU A 137 3.28 4.99 -10.57
N PHE A 138 3.41 3.87 -9.90
CA PHE A 138 4.55 3.62 -9.01
C PHE A 138 5.89 3.61 -9.78
N GLU A 139 5.83 3.30 -11.06
CA GLU A 139 6.96 3.37 -11.99
C GLU A 139 7.46 4.81 -12.15
N ASP A 140 6.55 5.78 -12.26
CA ASP A 140 6.88 7.22 -12.29
C ASP A 140 7.56 7.64 -10.99
N PHE A 141 7.01 7.21 -9.85
CA PHE A 141 7.61 7.44 -8.53
C PHE A 141 9.03 6.86 -8.42
N LYS A 142 9.27 5.66 -8.97
CA LYS A 142 10.62 5.06 -8.96
C LYS A 142 11.60 5.80 -9.86
N ALA A 143 11.13 6.31 -10.99
CA ALA A 143 11.96 7.01 -11.97
C ALA A 143 12.37 8.39 -11.47
N ASP A 144 11.42 9.18 -10.95
CA ASP A 144 11.65 10.52 -10.44
C ASP A 144 10.74 10.82 -9.22
N PRO A 145 11.15 10.43 -8.01
CA PRO A 145 10.34 10.65 -6.81
C PRO A 145 10.19 12.13 -6.45
N VAL A 146 11.18 12.97 -6.78
CA VAL A 146 11.12 14.42 -6.51
C VAL A 146 10.17 15.09 -7.49
N GLY A 147 10.31 14.83 -8.79
CA GLY A 147 9.44 15.39 -9.81
C GLY A 147 7.98 14.98 -9.60
N LEU A 148 7.70 13.72 -9.22
CA LEU A 148 6.35 13.29 -8.89
C LEU A 148 5.80 14.04 -7.66
N ALA A 149 6.60 14.22 -6.62
CA ALA A 149 6.17 14.96 -5.44
C ALA A 149 5.84 16.43 -5.79
N GLN A 150 6.67 17.08 -6.61
CA GLN A 150 6.44 18.44 -7.09
C GLN A 150 5.19 18.54 -7.98
N ASP A 151 4.90 17.50 -8.78
CA ASP A 151 3.66 17.43 -9.54
C ASP A 151 2.43 17.32 -8.62
N ILE A 152 2.51 16.51 -7.60
CA ILE A 152 1.48 16.43 -6.54
C ILE A 152 1.28 17.78 -5.86
N PHE A 153 2.35 18.53 -5.56
CA PHE A 153 2.26 19.85 -4.95
C PHE A 153 1.54 20.85 -5.89
N ARG A 154 1.80 20.80 -7.21
CA ARG A 154 1.05 21.58 -8.20
C ARG A 154 -0.43 21.22 -8.24
N VAL A 155 -0.75 19.93 -8.23
CA VAL A 155 -2.15 19.45 -8.15
C VAL A 155 -2.83 19.97 -6.89
N LEU A 156 -2.13 19.99 -5.76
CA LEU A 156 -2.67 20.47 -4.48
C LEU A 156 -2.71 22.01 -4.40
N GLY A 157 -2.00 22.73 -5.27
CA GLY A 157 -1.91 24.19 -5.26
C GLY A 157 -1.03 24.72 -4.11
N VAL A 158 -0.04 23.95 -3.69
CA VAL A 158 0.97 24.37 -2.70
C VAL A 158 2.32 24.64 -3.36
N ASP A 159 3.32 25.10 -2.58
CA ASP A 159 4.66 25.40 -3.08
C ASP A 159 5.32 24.17 -3.71
N ASP A 160 5.45 24.16 -5.03
CA ASP A 160 6.05 23.09 -5.82
C ASP A 160 7.58 23.23 -5.97
N ALA A 161 8.17 24.31 -5.48
CA ALA A 161 9.62 24.46 -5.41
C ALA A 161 10.25 23.65 -4.27
N PHE A 162 9.46 23.21 -3.30
CA PHE A 162 9.95 22.38 -2.20
C PHE A 162 10.50 21.04 -2.72
N VAL A 163 11.72 20.69 -2.28
CA VAL A 163 12.39 19.43 -2.63
C VAL A 163 12.37 18.50 -1.41
N PRO A 164 11.55 17.44 -1.43
CA PRO A 164 11.51 16.48 -0.33
C PRO A 164 12.78 15.63 -0.25
N ASP A 165 13.21 15.25 0.95
CA ASP A 165 14.27 14.28 1.16
C ASP A 165 13.77 12.86 0.85
N THR A 166 14.15 12.35 -0.32
CA THR A 166 13.80 11.01 -0.81
C THR A 166 14.90 9.96 -0.55
N SER A 167 15.91 10.29 0.23
CA SER A 167 17.08 9.42 0.48
C SER A 167 16.74 8.16 1.30
N MET A 168 15.65 8.19 2.09
CA MET A 168 15.26 7.08 2.95
C MET A 168 14.20 6.18 2.29
N ARG A 169 14.55 4.91 2.07
CA ARG A 169 13.61 3.86 1.67
C ARG A 169 13.13 3.09 2.90
N TYR A 170 11.89 3.34 3.31
CA TYR A 170 11.35 2.80 4.56
C TYR A 170 10.97 1.32 4.48
N GLU A 171 10.53 0.81 3.35
CA GLU A 171 10.04 -0.56 3.25
C GLU A 171 10.57 -1.29 2.00
N LYS A 172 11.36 -2.36 2.23
CA LYS A 172 11.70 -3.35 1.20
C LYS A 172 10.72 -4.53 1.31
N SER A 173 10.21 -4.98 0.17
CA SER A 173 9.41 -6.22 0.11
C SER A 173 10.33 -7.43 0.27
N GLY A 174 9.90 -8.42 1.05
CA GLY A 174 10.63 -9.67 1.21
C GLY A 174 10.14 -10.48 2.40
N VAL A 175 10.60 -11.72 2.47
CA VAL A 175 10.45 -12.61 3.62
C VAL A 175 11.72 -12.63 4.43
N PRO A 176 11.66 -12.87 5.74
CA PRO A 176 12.85 -13.00 6.57
C PRO A 176 13.70 -14.21 6.12
N LYS A 177 15.00 -14.01 5.95
CA LYS A 177 15.97 -15.12 5.78
C LYS A 177 16.04 -16.00 7.02
N SER A 178 15.82 -15.40 8.19
CA SER A 178 15.79 -16.08 9.48
C SER A 178 14.62 -15.60 10.32
N ASP A 179 13.67 -16.49 10.58
CA ASP A 179 12.51 -16.21 11.43
C ASP A 179 12.92 -15.88 12.87
N ARG A 180 13.95 -16.54 13.42
CA ARG A 180 14.47 -16.29 14.77
C ARG A 180 15.05 -14.88 14.88
N PHE A 181 15.80 -14.45 13.87
CA PHE A 181 16.35 -13.09 13.82
C PHE A 181 15.25 -12.05 13.62
N GLN A 182 14.21 -12.37 12.84
CA GLN A 182 13.04 -11.51 12.68
C GLN A 182 12.26 -11.35 13.98
N GLN A 183 12.02 -12.43 14.72
CA GLN A 183 11.37 -12.37 16.03
C GLN A 183 12.17 -11.53 17.02
N PHE A 184 13.50 -11.69 17.05
CA PHE A 184 14.38 -10.83 17.84
C PHE A 184 14.23 -9.35 17.47
N LEU A 185 14.15 -9.02 16.16
CA LEU A 185 13.98 -7.64 15.69
C LEU A 185 12.58 -7.06 15.96
N LEU A 186 11.56 -7.91 16.09
CA LEU A 186 10.18 -7.49 16.35
C LEU A 186 9.86 -7.40 17.85
N ASP A 187 10.59 -8.11 18.70
CA ASP A 187 10.38 -8.11 20.15
C ASP A 187 10.81 -6.77 20.78
N PRO A 188 9.86 -5.91 21.23
CA PRO A 188 10.18 -4.62 21.82
C PRO A 188 10.82 -4.76 23.21
N ASP A 189 10.57 -5.88 23.91
CA ASP A 189 10.97 -6.13 25.29
C ASP A 189 12.29 -6.89 25.40
N HIS A 190 12.91 -7.24 24.27
CA HIS A 190 14.19 -7.94 24.27
C HIS A 190 15.26 -7.11 25.01
N TRP A 191 15.98 -7.74 25.92
CA TRP A 191 16.93 -7.08 26.81
C TRP A 191 17.98 -6.23 26.10
N VAL A 192 18.43 -6.65 24.89
CA VAL A 192 19.36 -5.87 24.06
C VAL A 192 18.76 -4.54 23.62
N ARG A 193 17.45 -4.53 23.23
CA ARG A 193 16.76 -3.28 22.87
C ARG A 193 16.57 -2.36 24.07
N ARG A 194 16.30 -2.94 25.23
CA ARG A 194 16.20 -2.17 26.50
C ARG A 194 17.51 -1.51 26.83
N LEU A 195 18.64 -2.24 26.70
CA LEU A 195 19.97 -1.69 26.97
C LEU A 195 20.37 -0.61 25.94
N SER A 196 20.05 -0.82 24.65
CA SER A 196 20.36 0.14 23.59
C SER A 196 19.69 1.50 23.74
N ARG A 197 18.55 1.60 24.47
CA ARG A 197 17.89 2.88 24.76
C ARG A 197 18.73 3.82 25.62
N TYR A 198 19.63 3.28 26.42
CA TYR A 198 20.49 4.08 27.32
C TYR A 198 21.79 4.54 26.66
N VAL A 199 22.19 3.89 25.54
CA VAL A 199 23.53 4.11 24.95
C VAL A 199 23.45 4.73 23.55
N ILE A 200 22.36 4.50 22.80
CA ILE A 200 22.23 4.89 21.40
C ILE A 200 21.10 5.92 21.24
N PRO A 201 21.37 7.11 20.63
CA PRO A 201 20.34 8.09 20.32
C PRO A 201 19.22 7.46 19.46
N GLU A 202 17.99 7.90 19.66
CA GLU A 202 16.79 7.32 19.04
C GLU A 202 16.88 7.29 17.51
N SER A 203 17.31 8.38 16.89
CA SER A 203 17.47 8.49 15.44
C SER A 203 18.48 7.51 14.84
N VAL A 204 19.57 7.23 15.56
CA VAL A 204 20.59 6.26 15.14
C VAL A 204 20.07 4.83 15.32
N ARG A 205 19.36 4.57 16.41
CA ARG A 205 18.76 3.26 16.71
C ARG A 205 17.71 2.87 15.67
N GLU A 206 16.84 3.81 15.28
CA GLU A 206 15.82 3.57 14.25
C GLU A 206 16.46 3.26 12.89
N ARG A 207 17.44 4.05 12.46
CA ARG A 207 18.18 3.80 11.22
C ARG A 207 18.86 2.42 11.22
N LEU A 208 19.46 2.05 12.35
CA LEU A 208 20.12 0.75 12.50
C LEU A 208 19.11 -0.40 12.44
N LEU A 209 17.96 -0.26 13.13
CA LEU A 209 16.89 -1.26 13.10
C LEU A 209 16.30 -1.44 11.70
N VAL A 210 16.04 -0.35 10.99
CA VAL A 210 15.57 -0.40 9.59
C VAL A 210 16.60 -1.10 8.70
N ARG A 211 17.88 -0.78 8.85
CA ARG A 211 18.95 -1.43 8.11
C ARG A 211 19.07 -2.94 8.40
N MET A 212 19.01 -3.33 9.68
CA MET A 212 19.03 -4.74 10.10
C MET A 212 17.82 -5.52 9.59
N LYS A 213 16.62 -4.94 9.67
CA LYS A 213 15.40 -5.52 9.08
C LYS A 213 15.58 -5.73 7.57
N ASN A 214 16.10 -4.76 6.85
CA ASN A 214 16.28 -4.84 5.39
C ASN A 214 17.34 -5.87 4.97
N VAL A 215 18.40 -6.06 5.74
CA VAL A 215 19.46 -7.07 5.47
C VAL A 215 18.95 -8.50 5.66
N ASN A 216 18.01 -8.70 6.59
CA ASN A 216 17.39 -10.00 6.84
C ASN A 216 16.31 -10.38 5.81
N LEU A 217 16.02 -9.52 4.81
CA LEU A 217 14.99 -9.79 3.83
C LEU A 217 15.57 -10.44 2.58
N GLU A 218 14.82 -11.42 2.09
CA GLU A 218 14.98 -12.00 0.76
C GLU A 218 13.66 -11.90 0.02
N LYS A 219 13.71 -11.53 -1.25
CA LYS A 219 12.52 -11.50 -2.11
C LYS A 219 12.57 -12.69 -3.06
N PRO A 220 11.91 -13.80 -2.74
CA PRO A 220 11.80 -14.91 -3.68
C PRO A 220 11.23 -14.43 -5.02
N PRO A 221 11.63 -15.02 -6.15
CA PRO A 221 11.00 -14.74 -7.43
C PRO A 221 9.54 -15.20 -7.41
N LEU A 222 8.67 -14.42 -8.07
CA LEU A 222 7.29 -14.86 -8.31
C LEU A 222 7.30 -15.95 -9.38
N GLU A 223 6.68 -17.08 -9.09
CA GLU A 223 6.50 -18.19 -10.02
C GLU A 223 5.89 -17.71 -11.34
N PRO A 224 6.50 -18.05 -12.51
CA PRO A 224 6.00 -17.59 -13.82
C PRO A 224 4.54 -17.96 -14.07
N ALA A 225 4.14 -19.19 -13.72
CA ALA A 225 2.76 -19.65 -13.92
C ALA A 225 1.74 -18.83 -13.12
N VAL A 226 2.07 -18.48 -11.88
CA VAL A 226 1.22 -17.64 -11.02
C VAL A 226 1.16 -16.21 -11.56
N ARG A 227 2.27 -15.70 -12.07
CA ARG A 227 2.33 -14.39 -12.74
C ARG A 227 1.39 -14.35 -13.94
N ASP A 228 1.49 -15.33 -14.84
CA ASP A 228 0.69 -15.40 -16.07
C ASP A 228 -0.81 -15.55 -15.75
N ARG A 229 -1.15 -16.34 -14.74
CA ARG A 229 -2.52 -16.48 -14.22
C ARG A 229 -3.08 -15.13 -13.76
N LEU A 230 -2.29 -14.34 -13.04
CA LEU A 230 -2.71 -13.02 -12.56
C LEU A 230 -2.80 -12.00 -13.68
N ILE A 231 -1.85 -12.00 -14.64
CA ILE A 231 -1.91 -11.15 -15.84
C ILE A 231 -3.19 -11.45 -16.62
N ALA A 232 -3.50 -12.73 -16.86
CA ALA A 232 -4.72 -13.12 -17.53
C ALA A 232 -5.98 -12.64 -16.80
N ALA A 233 -5.99 -12.75 -15.46
CA ALA A 233 -7.11 -12.32 -14.63
C ALA A 233 -7.33 -10.79 -14.63
N TYR A 234 -6.26 -10.01 -14.75
CA TYR A 234 -6.34 -8.54 -14.74
C TYR A 234 -6.46 -7.91 -16.11
N ARG A 235 -6.26 -8.65 -17.19
CA ARG A 235 -6.13 -8.12 -18.56
C ARG A 235 -7.21 -7.10 -18.91
N ASP A 236 -8.47 -7.48 -18.81
CA ASP A 236 -9.59 -6.63 -19.22
C ASP A 236 -9.73 -5.40 -18.33
N ASP A 237 -9.43 -5.53 -17.04
CA ASP A 237 -9.47 -4.42 -16.09
C ASP A 237 -8.29 -3.45 -16.31
N ILE A 238 -7.10 -3.96 -16.67
CA ILE A 238 -5.95 -3.11 -17.03
C ILE A 238 -6.23 -2.33 -18.30
N LEU A 239 -6.81 -2.97 -19.35
CA LEU A 239 -7.19 -2.28 -20.58
C LEU A 239 -8.24 -1.20 -20.30
N ARG A 240 -9.25 -1.51 -19.48
CA ARG A 240 -10.22 -0.50 -19.03
C ARG A 240 -9.55 0.65 -18.25
N LEU A 241 -8.62 0.32 -17.37
CA LEU A 241 -7.88 1.35 -16.62
C LEU A 241 -7.09 2.26 -17.55
N GLN A 242 -6.40 1.68 -18.55
CA GLN A 242 -5.64 2.41 -19.56
C GLN A 242 -6.49 3.49 -20.24
N ASP A 243 -7.72 3.14 -20.63
CA ASP A 243 -8.66 4.07 -21.25
C ASP A 243 -9.12 5.16 -20.25
N LEU A 244 -9.32 4.80 -18.98
CA LEU A 244 -9.80 5.74 -17.96
C LEU A 244 -8.75 6.79 -17.54
N VAL A 245 -7.46 6.42 -17.57
CA VAL A 245 -6.37 7.29 -17.09
C VAL A 245 -5.50 7.85 -18.22
N ASP A 246 -5.83 7.52 -19.48
CA ASP A 246 -5.10 7.91 -20.71
C ASP A 246 -3.58 7.64 -20.60
N ARG A 247 -3.23 6.43 -20.16
CA ARG A 247 -1.84 6.00 -19.94
C ARG A 247 -1.61 4.60 -20.53
N ASP A 248 -0.51 4.40 -21.25
CA ASP A 248 -0.10 3.06 -21.70
C ASP A 248 0.32 2.18 -20.52
N LEU A 249 -0.45 1.11 -20.29
CA LEU A 249 -0.21 0.10 -19.26
C LEU A 249 0.16 -1.26 -19.87
N SER A 250 0.51 -1.32 -21.16
CA SER A 250 0.86 -2.56 -21.87
C SER A 250 1.99 -3.34 -21.18
N ALA A 251 2.93 -2.64 -20.52
CA ALA A 251 3.99 -3.24 -19.74
C ALA A 251 3.47 -4.09 -18.56
N TRP A 252 2.26 -3.83 -18.07
CA TRP A 252 1.64 -4.62 -16.99
C TRP A 252 1.06 -5.95 -17.51
N LEU A 253 0.89 -6.08 -18.85
CA LEU A 253 0.35 -7.26 -19.53
C LEU A 253 1.45 -8.21 -20.02
N THR A 254 2.71 -7.92 -19.74
CA THR A 254 3.83 -8.73 -20.18
C THR A 254 4.42 -9.56 -19.04
N SER A 255 4.81 -10.80 -19.35
CA SER A 255 5.48 -11.71 -18.40
C SER A 255 6.94 -11.35 -18.12
N SER A 256 7.46 -10.24 -18.70
CA SER A 256 8.83 -9.83 -18.47
C SER A 256 9.10 -9.59 -16.97
N THR A 257 10.05 -10.32 -16.45
CA THR A 257 10.55 -10.11 -15.09
C THR A 257 11.14 -8.70 -15.00
N GLU A 258 10.61 -7.85 -14.10
CA GLU A 258 11.36 -6.64 -13.71
C GLU A 258 12.80 -7.07 -13.36
N PRO A 259 13.83 -6.41 -13.88
CA PRO A 259 15.17 -6.66 -13.38
C PRO A 259 15.16 -6.40 -11.88
N THR A 260 15.61 -7.38 -11.13
CA THR A 260 15.76 -7.27 -9.68
C THR A 260 16.72 -6.10 -9.45
N ALA A 261 16.19 -4.95 -9.03
CA ALA A 261 17.03 -3.82 -8.67
C ALA A 261 17.89 -4.23 -7.47
N ALA A 262 19.18 -4.28 -7.69
CA ALA A 262 20.22 -4.58 -6.71
C ALA A 262 20.23 -3.58 -5.54
#